data_f875fa40d26ee82fa2e829c61297d3ff
#
_entry.id   f875fa40d26ee82fa2e829c61297d3ff
#
_cell.length_a   1.000
_cell.length_b   1.000
_cell.length_c   1.000
_cell.angle_alpha   90.00
_cell.angle_beta   90.00
_cell.angle_gamma   90.00
#
_symmetry.space_group_name_H-M   'P 1'
#
loop_
_entity.id
_entity.type
_entity.pdbx_description
1 polymer ?
#
loop_
_entity_poly.entity_id
_entity_poly.type
_entity_poly.pdbx_seq_one_letter_code
_entity_poly.pdbx_strand_id
1 'polypeptide(L)'
;MTHPEGAPTGQSGGRPFGVTGPGGQPPARPEAAADRGVSASSPGCRGARNRASVPGVGDPHQEHPPRKGLSLMKIGIIGAGNIGGNLTRRFTAAGHDVSVANSRGPQTLTALAEETGATPVTVEEAARGAEIVVVTVPLKAVPNLPDGILDGAAEGVAVIDTGNYYPQQRDGRIDAIEDDGLTESRWTAQQIGHTVVKAFNGTYAQDILDRARPAGAPDRMALPVAGDDAAAKQRVRDLIDEIGFDTVDAGGLDDSWRQQPGTPVYGLQEGLDAVTKALAEAPPERPADFRG
;
A
#
# COMPACT_ATOMS: atom_id res chain seq x y z
N MET A 1 1.67 -63.02 30.47
CA MET A 1 1.91 -62.67 31.88
C MET A 1 2.31 -61.25 31.91
N THR A 2 1.38 -60.49 32.26
CA THR A 2 1.06 -59.49 33.27
C THR A 2 1.36 -58.07 32.90
N HIS A 3 0.27 -57.33 32.64
CA HIS A 3 0.09 -55.90 32.94
C HIS A 3 0.10 -55.66 34.46
N PRO A 4 0.26 -54.47 35.04
CA PRO A 4 -0.72 -53.39 34.95
C PRO A 4 -0.13 -51.94 34.91
N GLU A 5 -0.88 -50.99 34.37
CA GLU A 5 -1.74 -49.93 34.97
C GLU A 5 -1.03 -48.76 35.68
N GLY A 6 -1.47 -47.55 35.29
CA GLY A 6 -1.35 -46.36 36.13
C GLY A 6 -1.38 -45.02 35.37
N ALA A 7 -2.58 -44.49 35.07
CA ALA A 7 -2.78 -43.06 34.88
C ALA A 7 -2.92 -42.34 36.22
N PRO A 8 -2.67 -41.01 36.27
CA PRO A 8 -3.80 -40.15 36.58
C PRO A 8 -3.89 -38.84 35.75
N THR A 9 -5.12 -38.48 35.60
CA THR A 9 -5.79 -37.26 35.20
C THR A 9 -5.27 -35.99 35.87
N GLY A 10 -5.16 -34.90 35.05
CA GLY A 10 -5.02 -33.52 35.52
C GLY A 10 -5.63 -32.57 34.53
N GLN A 11 -6.92 -32.25 34.70
CA GLN A 11 -7.58 -31.13 34.03
C GLN A 11 -7.11 -29.81 34.64
N SER A 12 -6.73 -28.82 33.77
CA SER A 12 -6.89 -27.43 34.12
C SER A 12 -7.17 -26.65 32.83
N GLY A 13 -8.34 -26.01 32.84
CA GLY A 13 -8.89 -25.25 31.71
C GLY A 13 -8.11 -23.98 31.44
N GLY A 14 -7.84 -23.75 30.18
CA GLY A 14 -7.34 -22.50 29.62
C GLY A 14 -8.32 -22.02 28.57
N ARG A 15 -8.89 -20.83 28.77
CA ARG A 15 -9.84 -20.16 27.91
C ARG A 15 -9.21 -19.87 26.55
N PRO A 16 -9.96 -19.88 25.41
CA PRO A 16 -9.46 -19.45 24.12
C PRO A 16 -9.40 -17.92 24.09
N PHE A 17 -8.22 -17.38 23.94
CA PHE A 17 -8.04 -15.99 23.56
C PHE A 17 -8.41 -15.83 22.08
N GLY A 18 -9.56 -15.22 21.82
CA GLY A 18 -9.90 -14.71 20.52
C GLY A 18 -9.04 -13.47 20.23
N VAL A 19 -8.04 -13.62 19.39
CA VAL A 19 -7.28 -12.49 18.84
C VAL A 19 -7.82 -12.17 17.47
N THR A 20 -8.76 -11.25 17.41
CA THR A 20 -9.03 -10.47 16.20
C THR A 20 -7.99 -9.35 16.14
N GLY A 21 -6.83 -9.62 15.52
CA GLY A 21 -5.82 -8.60 15.24
C GLY A 21 -6.08 -7.92 13.89
N PRO A 22 -6.03 -6.59 13.82
CA PRO A 22 -6.08 -5.87 12.54
C PRO A 22 -4.79 -6.12 11.75
N GLY A 23 -4.91 -6.15 10.40
CA GLY A 23 -3.80 -6.30 9.48
C GLY A 23 -2.68 -5.30 9.76
N GLY A 24 -1.43 -5.76 9.64
CA GLY A 24 -0.23 -5.01 10.02
C GLY A 24 -0.12 -3.65 9.31
N GLN A 25 -0.57 -2.62 9.99
CA GLN A 25 -0.26 -1.23 9.71
C GLN A 25 1.00 -0.85 10.49
N PRO A 26 1.82 0.07 9.97
CA PRO A 26 2.86 0.71 10.77
C PRO A 26 2.26 1.36 12.02
N PRO A 27 3.00 1.53 13.13
CA PRO A 27 2.48 2.05 14.38
C PRO A 27 1.88 3.44 14.21
N ALA A 28 0.80 3.72 14.95
CA ALA A 28 0.12 5.01 14.95
C ALA A 28 1.07 6.14 15.38
N ARG A 29 0.84 7.34 14.80
CA ARG A 29 1.57 8.58 15.15
C ARG A 29 1.52 8.85 16.65
N PRO A 30 2.62 9.37 17.27
CA PRO A 30 2.52 10.03 18.56
C PRO A 30 1.74 11.36 18.40
N GLU A 31 0.72 11.56 19.23
CA GLU A 31 -0.04 12.81 19.28
C GLU A 31 0.88 13.98 19.65
N ALA A 32 0.87 15.04 18.84
CA ALA A 32 1.54 16.29 19.16
C ALA A 32 0.85 16.97 20.35
N ALA A 33 1.59 17.22 21.42
CA ALA A 33 1.12 17.91 22.62
C ALA A 33 0.64 19.32 22.26
N ALA A 34 -0.62 19.62 22.60
CA ALA A 34 -1.20 20.94 22.46
C ALA A 34 -0.55 21.92 23.46
N ASP A 35 0.12 22.94 22.94
CA ASP A 35 0.63 24.07 23.69
C ASP A 35 -0.51 25.00 24.09
N ARG A 36 -0.65 25.26 25.41
CA ARG A 36 -1.71 26.11 25.97
C ARG A 36 -1.25 27.56 25.95
N GLY A 37 -1.89 28.35 25.10
CA GLY A 37 -1.68 29.77 24.99
C GLY A 37 -2.11 30.60 26.17
N VAL A 38 -1.40 31.66 26.39
CA VAL A 38 -1.61 32.71 27.42
C VAL A 38 -2.52 33.81 26.86
N SER A 39 -3.52 34.19 27.68
CA SER A 39 -4.47 35.26 27.47
C SER A 39 -3.83 36.63 27.64
N ALA A 40 -4.14 37.60 26.81
CA ALA A 40 -4.06 39.03 27.12
C ALA A 40 -5.18 39.83 26.43
N SER A 41 -5.80 40.66 27.19
CA SER A 41 -7.03 41.44 27.02
C SER A 41 -6.87 42.71 26.15
N SER A 42 -8.06 43.10 25.61
CA SER A 42 -8.44 44.23 24.76
C SER A 42 -7.96 45.65 25.20
N PRO A 43 -8.15 46.74 24.37
CA PRO A 43 -9.46 47.31 24.09
C PRO A 43 -9.66 47.93 22.67
N GLY A 44 -10.93 48.10 22.38
CA GLY A 44 -11.64 48.48 21.22
C GLY A 44 -11.22 49.68 20.37
N CYS A 45 -11.66 49.62 19.10
CA CYS A 45 -12.08 50.79 18.30
C CYS A 45 -13.17 50.37 17.26
N ARG A 46 -14.17 51.20 17.16
CA ARG A 46 -15.31 51.13 16.26
C ARG A 46 -14.90 51.52 14.84
N GLY A 47 -15.53 50.88 13.84
CA GLY A 47 -15.70 51.54 12.57
C GLY A 47 -15.61 50.67 11.35
N ALA A 48 -16.68 50.71 10.53
CA ALA A 48 -16.80 50.37 9.13
C ALA A 48 -17.08 48.90 8.76
N ARG A 49 -18.35 48.69 8.40
CA ARG A 49 -18.85 47.53 7.68
C ARG A 49 -18.23 47.46 6.29
N ASN A 50 -17.40 46.49 6.07
CA ASN A 50 -17.08 46.00 4.73
C ASN A 50 -17.45 44.51 4.71
N ARG A 51 -18.42 44.16 3.88
CA ARG A 51 -18.78 42.80 3.56
C ARG A 51 -17.62 42.21 2.76
N ALA A 52 -16.68 41.55 3.42
CA ALA A 52 -15.74 40.66 2.76
C ALA A 52 -16.43 39.31 2.58
N SER A 53 -16.59 38.90 1.34
CA SER A 53 -17.05 37.58 0.92
C SER A 53 -16.17 36.50 1.55
N VAL A 54 -16.79 35.58 2.26
CA VAL A 54 -16.13 34.35 2.74
C VAL A 54 -15.77 33.53 1.47
N PRO A 55 -14.52 33.06 1.29
CA PRO A 55 -14.19 32.17 0.19
C PRO A 55 -15.01 30.89 0.37
N GLY A 56 -15.77 30.54 -0.66
CA GLY A 56 -16.68 29.41 -0.67
C GLY A 56 -15.93 28.10 -0.42
N VAL A 57 -16.56 27.25 0.36
CA VAL A 57 -16.29 25.81 0.43
C VAL A 57 -16.40 25.30 -1.02
N GLY A 58 -15.29 24.79 -1.57
CA GLY A 58 -15.25 24.27 -2.93
C GLY A 58 -16.27 23.13 -3.07
N ASP A 59 -17.04 23.20 -4.15
CA ASP A 59 -18.01 22.20 -4.57
C ASP A 59 -17.29 20.84 -4.75
N PRO A 60 -17.70 19.75 -4.09
CA PRO A 60 -17.09 18.44 -4.23
C PRO A 60 -17.26 17.82 -5.64
N HIS A 61 -18.01 18.46 -6.53
CA HIS A 61 -18.24 18.05 -7.93
C HIS A 61 -17.49 18.89 -8.98
N GLN A 62 -16.44 19.64 -8.60
CA GLN A 62 -15.60 20.25 -9.62
C GLN A 62 -14.87 19.16 -10.40
N GLU A 63 -15.40 18.87 -11.59
CA GLU A 63 -14.73 18.09 -12.62
C GLU A 63 -13.38 18.76 -12.95
N HIS A 64 -12.29 18.15 -12.51
CA HIS A 64 -10.97 18.58 -12.91
C HIS A 64 -10.80 18.25 -14.41
N PRO A 65 -10.38 19.19 -15.26
CA PRO A 65 -10.15 18.89 -16.65
C PRO A 65 -9.11 17.77 -16.77
N PRO A 66 -9.30 16.81 -17.68
CA PRO A 66 -8.35 15.71 -17.87
C PRO A 66 -6.97 16.29 -18.20
N ARG A 67 -5.96 15.92 -17.41
CA ARG A 67 -4.57 16.30 -17.67
C ARG A 67 -4.12 15.71 -19.01
N LYS A 68 -3.57 16.54 -19.89
CA LYS A 68 -2.96 16.09 -21.15
C LYS A 68 -1.81 15.14 -20.82
N GLY A 69 -1.94 13.84 -21.15
CA GLY A 69 -0.76 13.01 -21.26
C GLY A 69 -0.89 11.52 -21.01
N LEU A 70 -1.76 11.04 -20.12
CA LEU A 70 -1.88 9.60 -19.90
C LEU A 70 -3.18 9.05 -20.49
N SER A 71 -3.05 7.96 -21.24
CA SER A 71 -4.19 7.19 -21.72
C SER A 71 -4.89 6.55 -20.53
N LEU A 72 -6.23 6.54 -20.53
CA LEU A 72 -6.99 5.77 -19.56
C LEU A 72 -6.55 4.29 -19.62
N MET A 73 -6.06 3.78 -18.50
CA MET A 73 -5.57 2.41 -18.41
C MET A 73 -6.62 1.51 -17.77
N LYS A 74 -6.55 0.23 -18.11
CA LYS A 74 -7.24 -0.81 -17.36
C LYS A 74 -6.32 -1.34 -16.26
N ILE A 75 -6.79 -1.29 -15.01
CA ILE A 75 -6.03 -1.67 -13.82
C ILE A 75 -6.76 -2.78 -13.07
N GLY A 76 -6.05 -3.88 -12.79
CA GLY A 76 -6.56 -4.97 -11.95
C GLY A 76 -6.00 -4.83 -10.53
N ILE A 77 -6.84 -4.98 -9.50
CA ILE A 77 -6.40 -4.96 -8.10
C ILE A 77 -6.76 -6.29 -7.44
N ILE A 78 -5.74 -7.03 -7.01
CA ILE A 78 -5.86 -8.30 -6.29
C ILE A 78 -5.58 -8.04 -4.81
N GLY A 79 -6.65 -7.95 -4.03
CA GLY A 79 -6.65 -7.59 -2.62
C GLY A 79 -7.32 -6.24 -2.35
N ALA A 80 -8.48 -6.25 -1.73
CA ALA A 80 -9.27 -5.06 -1.39
C ALA A 80 -9.18 -4.72 0.11
N GLY A 81 -7.97 -4.82 0.67
CA GLY A 81 -7.66 -4.35 2.03
C GLY A 81 -7.51 -2.82 2.08
N ASN A 82 -6.90 -2.31 3.16
CA ASN A 82 -6.73 -0.86 3.33
C ASN A 82 -5.95 -0.20 2.17
N ILE A 83 -4.85 -0.82 1.72
CA ILE A 83 -4.07 -0.30 0.59
C ILE A 83 -4.84 -0.46 -0.71
N GLY A 84 -5.29 -1.69 -1.05
CA GLY A 84 -5.97 -1.92 -2.32
C GLY A 84 -7.29 -1.16 -2.46
N GLY A 85 -8.08 -1.04 -1.39
CA GLY A 85 -9.29 -0.23 -1.38
C GLY A 85 -9.00 1.25 -1.64
N ASN A 86 -7.95 1.81 -1.03
CA ASN A 86 -7.58 3.21 -1.26
C ASN A 86 -6.93 3.45 -2.62
N LEU A 87 -6.17 2.49 -3.15
CA LEU A 87 -5.71 2.53 -4.53
C LEU A 87 -6.87 2.45 -5.53
N THR A 88 -7.90 1.61 -5.26
CA THR A 88 -9.13 1.58 -6.05
C THR A 88 -9.75 2.97 -6.13
N ARG A 89 -9.94 3.65 -4.99
CA ARG A 89 -10.48 5.01 -4.92
C ARG A 89 -9.67 6.02 -5.72
N ARG A 90 -8.34 5.95 -5.59
CA ARG A 90 -7.45 6.90 -6.28
C ARG A 90 -7.41 6.68 -7.78
N PHE A 91 -7.34 5.44 -8.25
CA PHE A 91 -7.25 5.13 -9.67
C PHE A 91 -8.59 5.41 -10.39
N THR A 92 -9.73 5.08 -9.76
CA THR A 92 -11.04 5.44 -10.32
C THR A 92 -11.26 6.95 -10.33
N ALA A 93 -10.84 7.68 -9.29
CA ALA A 93 -10.90 9.14 -9.27
C ALA A 93 -9.99 9.80 -10.31
N ALA A 94 -8.90 9.13 -10.74
CA ALA A 94 -8.06 9.54 -11.86
C ALA A 94 -8.68 9.19 -13.23
N GLY A 95 -9.77 8.44 -13.26
CA GLY A 95 -10.53 8.07 -14.46
C GLY A 95 -10.20 6.71 -15.05
N HIS A 96 -9.32 5.92 -14.43
CA HIS A 96 -8.96 4.60 -14.92
C HIS A 96 -10.11 3.58 -14.79
N ASP A 97 -10.11 2.57 -15.68
CA ASP A 97 -11.00 1.40 -15.60
C ASP A 97 -10.43 0.40 -14.60
N VAL A 98 -11.02 0.29 -13.41
CA VAL A 98 -10.50 -0.51 -12.32
C VAL A 98 -11.36 -1.74 -12.07
N SER A 99 -10.74 -2.91 -12.17
CA SER A 99 -11.28 -4.19 -11.69
C SER A 99 -10.69 -4.50 -10.31
N VAL A 100 -11.52 -4.87 -9.33
CA VAL A 100 -11.07 -5.14 -7.96
C VAL A 100 -11.55 -6.50 -7.46
N ALA A 101 -10.64 -7.27 -6.87
CA ALA A 101 -10.90 -8.61 -6.36
C ALA A 101 -10.42 -8.80 -4.92
N ASN A 102 -11.03 -9.73 -4.23
CA ASN A 102 -10.55 -10.26 -2.95
C ASN A 102 -10.84 -11.77 -2.83
N SER A 103 -10.28 -12.42 -1.82
CA SER A 103 -10.45 -13.86 -1.57
C SER A 103 -11.88 -14.28 -1.14
N ARG A 104 -12.77 -13.32 -0.83
CA ARG A 104 -14.14 -13.59 -0.36
C ARG A 104 -15.17 -13.46 -1.47
N GLY A 105 -14.74 -13.10 -2.66
CA GLY A 105 -15.57 -12.95 -3.86
C GLY A 105 -16.17 -11.55 -4.06
N PRO A 106 -16.58 -11.25 -5.30
CA PRO A 106 -17.00 -9.92 -5.74
C PRO A 106 -18.20 -9.36 -4.97
N GLN A 107 -19.10 -10.23 -4.48
CA GLN A 107 -20.28 -9.82 -3.71
C GLN A 107 -19.93 -9.09 -2.40
N THR A 108 -18.71 -9.25 -1.88
CA THR A 108 -18.23 -8.57 -0.68
C THR A 108 -17.67 -7.17 -0.98
N LEU A 109 -17.59 -6.80 -2.24
CA LEU A 109 -17.01 -5.53 -2.72
C LEU A 109 -18.07 -4.55 -3.24
N THR A 110 -19.37 -4.85 -3.08
CA THR A 110 -20.47 -4.04 -3.58
C THR A 110 -20.38 -2.59 -3.09
N ALA A 111 -20.13 -2.36 -1.80
CA ALA A 111 -20.03 -1.00 -1.25
C ALA A 111 -18.85 -0.21 -1.85
N LEU A 112 -17.70 -0.86 -2.07
CA LEU A 112 -16.55 -0.22 -2.73
C LEU A 112 -16.85 0.09 -4.19
N ALA A 113 -17.53 -0.81 -4.88
CA ALA A 113 -17.95 -0.63 -6.27
C ALA A 113 -18.96 0.52 -6.43
N GLU A 114 -19.96 0.59 -5.57
CA GLU A 114 -20.95 1.69 -5.54
C GLU A 114 -20.30 3.05 -5.24
N GLU A 115 -19.33 3.07 -4.32
CA GLU A 115 -18.58 4.29 -3.96
C GLU A 115 -17.70 4.79 -5.11
N THR A 116 -17.03 3.87 -5.83
CA THR A 116 -15.94 4.23 -6.73
C THR A 116 -16.24 4.06 -8.22
N GLY A 117 -17.21 3.26 -8.57
CA GLY A 117 -17.45 2.83 -9.95
C GLY A 117 -16.52 1.70 -10.41
N ALA A 118 -15.66 1.16 -9.54
CA ALA A 118 -14.82 0.00 -9.87
C ALA A 118 -15.67 -1.25 -10.09
N THR A 119 -15.18 -2.15 -10.94
CA THR A 119 -15.85 -3.42 -11.24
C THR A 119 -15.37 -4.52 -10.28
N PRO A 120 -16.24 -5.04 -9.40
CA PRO A 120 -15.89 -6.18 -8.57
C PRO A 120 -15.86 -7.47 -9.39
N VAL A 121 -14.74 -8.18 -9.30
CA VAL A 121 -14.51 -9.42 -10.09
C VAL A 121 -13.91 -10.52 -9.19
N THR A 122 -13.77 -11.74 -9.75
CA THR A 122 -12.98 -12.79 -9.08
C THR A 122 -11.48 -12.52 -9.22
N VAL A 123 -10.65 -13.21 -8.43
CA VAL A 123 -9.18 -13.03 -8.49
C VAL A 123 -8.65 -13.40 -9.89
N GLU A 124 -9.20 -14.45 -10.50
CA GLU A 124 -8.83 -14.94 -11.83
C GLU A 124 -9.21 -13.96 -12.96
N GLU A 125 -10.17 -13.09 -12.71
CA GLU A 125 -10.64 -12.11 -13.70
C GLU A 125 -9.97 -10.75 -13.55
N ALA A 126 -9.33 -10.48 -12.42
CA ALA A 126 -8.82 -9.15 -12.08
C ALA A 126 -7.80 -8.60 -13.08
N ALA A 127 -6.97 -9.48 -13.64
CA ALA A 127 -5.94 -9.09 -14.59
C ALA A 127 -6.41 -8.99 -16.05
N ARG A 128 -7.64 -9.42 -16.36
CA ARG A 128 -8.09 -9.53 -17.75
C ARG A 128 -8.09 -8.20 -18.51
N GLY A 129 -7.20 -8.09 -19.49
CA GLY A 129 -6.96 -6.88 -20.27
C GLY A 129 -6.29 -5.74 -19.51
N ALA A 130 -5.84 -5.98 -18.27
CA ALA A 130 -5.18 -4.97 -17.46
C ALA A 130 -3.77 -4.67 -17.96
N GLU A 131 -3.43 -3.39 -18.03
CA GLU A 131 -2.09 -2.88 -18.34
C GLU A 131 -1.24 -2.77 -17.07
N ILE A 132 -1.90 -2.64 -15.91
CA ILE A 132 -1.29 -2.68 -14.58
C ILE A 132 -2.09 -3.63 -13.69
N VAL A 133 -1.40 -4.50 -12.97
CA VAL A 133 -1.99 -5.35 -11.93
C VAL A 133 -1.34 -5.04 -10.60
N VAL A 134 -2.16 -4.77 -9.57
CA VAL A 134 -1.68 -4.52 -8.20
C VAL A 134 -1.93 -5.76 -7.36
N VAL A 135 -0.86 -6.37 -6.86
CA VAL A 135 -0.92 -7.46 -5.88
C VAL A 135 -0.75 -6.85 -4.49
N THR A 136 -1.85 -6.83 -3.74
CA THR A 136 -1.90 -6.21 -2.39
C THR A 136 -2.55 -7.15 -1.38
N VAL A 137 -1.98 -8.34 -1.29
CA VAL A 137 -2.35 -9.38 -0.33
C VAL A 137 -1.24 -9.59 0.72
N PRO A 138 -1.55 -10.15 1.90
CA PRO A 138 -0.51 -10.57 2.84
C PRO A 138 0.50 -11.52 2.17
N LEU A 139 1.79 -11.38 2.51
CA LEU A 139 2.84 -12.15 1.83
C LEU A 139 2.58 -13.66 1.89
N LYS A 140 2.16 -14.18 3.05
CA LYS A 140 1.78 -15.59 3.22
C LYS A 140 0.64 -16.08 2.31
N ALA A 141 -0.13 -15.17 1.74
CA ALA A 141 -1.24 -15.52 0.84
C ALA A 141 -0.81 -15.60 -0.63
N VAL A 142 0.36 -15.07 -0.98
CA VAL A 142 0.85 -15.07 -2.37
C VAL A 142 0.94 -16.49 -2.96
N PRO A 143 1.47 -17.50 -2.26
CA PRO A 143 1.51 -18.87 -2.80
C PRO A 143 0.14 -19.54 -3.00
N ASN A 144 -0.92 -18.94 -2.43
CA ASN A 144 -2.29 -19.45 -2.55
C ASN A 144 -3.11 -18.69 -3.61
N LEU A 145 -2.49 -17.76 -4.32
CA LEU A 145 -3.13 -17.15 -5.48
C LEU A 145 -3.34 -18.22 -6.56
N PRO A 146 -4.44 -18.15 -7.30
CA PRO A 146 -4.67 -19.09 -8.41
C PRO A 146 -3.53 -19.07 -9.43
N ASP A 147 -3.21 -20.22 -9.99
CA ASP A 147 -2.31 -20.28 -11.15
C ASP A 147 -2.90 -19.43 -12.29
N GLY A 148 -2.03 -18.75 -13.02
CA GLY A 148 -2.44 -17.93 -14.15
C GLY A 148 -3.20 -16.65 -13.77
N ILE A 149 -2.95 -16.08 -12.58
CA ILE A 149 -3.61 -14.83 -12.14
C ILE A 149 -3.35 -13.63 -13.08
N LEU A 150 -2.37 -13.74 -13.98
CA LEU A 150 -2.08 -12.75 -15.02
C LEU A 150 -2.56 -13.15 -16.39
N ASP A 151 -3.27 -14.28 -16.52
CA ASP A 151 -3.81 -14.76 -17.80
C ASP A 151 -4.81 -13.75 -18.38
N GLY A 152 -4.60 -13.40 -19.64
CA GLY A 152 -5.43 -12.40 -20.30
C GLY A 152 -5.12 -10.95 -19.94
N ALA A 153 -4.06 -10.67 -19.20
CA ALA A 153 -3.51 -9.32 -19.06
C ALA A 153 -3.01 -8.78 -20.40
N ALA A 154 -2.88 -7.48 -20.52
CA ALA A 154 -2.30 -6.86 -21.71
C ALA A 154 -0.83 -7.27 -21.88
N GLU A 155 -0.35 -7.28 -23.13
CA GLU A 155 1.07 -7.51 -23.40
C GLU A 155 1.94 -6.46 -22.68
N GLY A 156 2.99 -6.91 -21.99
CA GLY A 156 3.87 -6.03 -21.20
C GLY A 156 3.19 -5.45 -19.96
N VAL A 157 2.24 -6.17 -19.36
CA VAL A 157 1.59 -5.78 -18.11
C VAL A 157 2.62 -5.45 -17.04
N ALA A 158 2.44 -4.34 -16.33
CA ALA A 158 3.23 -4.00 -15.16
C ALA A 158 2.54 -4.54 -13.89
N VAL A 159 3.27 -5.34 -13.10
CA VAL A 159 2.74 -5.90 -11.86
C VAL A 159 3.33 -5.16 -10.67
N ILE A 160 2.48 -4.50 -9.87
CA ILE A 160 2.89 -3.80 -8.65
C ILE A 160 2.77 -4.77 -7.47
N ASP A 161 3.86 -4.95 -6.73
CA ASP A 161 3.87 -5.61 -5.43
C ASP A 161 3.90 -4.57 -4.30
N THR A 162 2.87 -4.57 -3.47
CA THR A 162 2.78 -3.72 -2.27
C THR A 162 3.10 -4.48 -0.99
N GLY A 163 3.55 -5.72 -1.11
CA GLY A 163 3.74 -6.65 0.00
C GLY A 163 4.83 -6.21 0.98
N ASN A 164 4.67 -6.65 2.22
CA ASN A 164 5.67 -6.56 3.28
C ASN A 164 5.72 -7.89 4.02
N TYR A 165 6.92 -8.27 4.46
CA TYR A 165 7.15 -9.48 5.24
C TYR A 165 7.14 -9.17 6.73
N TYR A 166 6.22 -9.81 7.45
CA TYR A 166 6.09 -9.71 8.90
C TYR A 166 6.07 -11.13 9.52
N PRO A 167 7.25 -11.76 9.66
CA PRO A 167 7.33 -13.17 10.05
C PRO A 167 6.70 -13.46 11.40
N GLN A 168 6.95 -12.61 12.40
CA GLN A 168 6.49 -12.85 13.77
C GLN A 168 5.01 -12.52 13.99
N GLN A 169 4.46 -11.57 13.20
CA GLN A 169 3.10 -11.07 13.40
C GLN A 169 2.07 -11.75 12.49
N ARG A 170 2.47 -12.17 11.26
CA ARG A 170 1.49 -12.55 10.26
C ARG A 170 1.90 -13.70 9.33
N ASP A 171 3.11 -13.63 8.78
CA ASP A 171 3.43 -14.43 7.61
C ASP A 171 4.09 -15.77 7.94
N GLY A 172 4.69 -15.89 9.14
CA GLY A 172 5.57 -17.01 9.51
C GLY A 172 6.94 -16.89 8.81
N ARG A 173 7.84 -17.83 9.12
CA ARG A 173 9.17 -17.87 8.50
C ARG A 173 9.07 -18.31 7.03
N ILE A 174 9.80 -17.62 6.17
CA ILE A 174 9.99 -17.96 4.75
C ILE A 174 11.50 -18.14 4.53
N ASP A 175 11.94 -19.39 4.40
CA ASP A 175 13.37 -19.73 4.33
C ASP A 175 14.08 -19.04 3.16
N ALA A 176 13.43 -18.92 2.01
CA ALA A 176 14.00 -18.22 0.85
C ALA A 176 14.32 -16.73 1.14
N ILE A 177 13.60 -16.09 2.05
CA ILE A 177 13.88 -14.71 2.46
C ILE A 177 14.92 -14.68 3.58
N GLU A 178 14.83 -15.60 4.54
CA GLU A 178 15.67 -15.58 5.74
C GLU A 178 17.05 -16.20 5.53
N ASP A 179 17.13 -17.32 4.79
CA ASP A 179 18.36 -18.11 4.61
C ASP A 179 19.00 -17.86 3.24
N ASP A 180 18.20 -17.75 2.17
CA ASP A 180 18.71 -17.55 0.81
C ASP A 180 18.89 -16.07 0.44
N GLY A 181 18.44 -15.16 1.30
CA GLY A 181 18.63 -13.72 1.16
C GLY A 181 17.79 -13.06 0.05
N LEU A 182 16.69 -13.69 -0.39
CA LEU A 182 15.79 -13.07 -1.35
C LEU A 182 15.12 -11.82 -0.75
N THR A 183 14.99 -10.78 -1.57
CA THR A 183 14.10 -9.68 -1.20
C THR A 183 12.65 -10.15 -1.22
N GLU A 184 11.79 -9.50 -0.44
CA GLU A 184 10.35 -9.82 -0.35
C GLU A 184 9.70 -9.84 -1.73
N SER A 185 9.97 -8.84 -2.56
CA SER A 185 9.38 -8.73 -3.90
C SER A 185 10.02 -9.68 -4.91
N ARG A 186 11.30 -10.06 -4.73
CA ARG A 186 11.91 -11.13 -5.53
C ARG A 186 11.23 -12.46 -5.25
N TRP A 187 10.96 -12.75 -3.99
CA TRP A 187 10.21 -13.93 -3.60
C TRP A 187 8.78 -13.89 -4.18
N THR A 188 8.06 -12.75 -4.07
CA THR A 188 6.74 -12.58 -4.68
C THR A 188 6.78 -12.84 -6.19
N ALA A 189 7.77 -12.29 -6.91
CA ALA A 189 7.94 -12.50 -8.34
C ALA A 189 8.10 -13.98 -8.71
N GLN A 190 8.85 -14.74 -7.90
CA GLN A 190 9.00 -16.19 -8.09
C GLN A 190 7.68 -16.94 -7.88
N GLN A 191 6.89 -16.56 -6.86
CA GLN A 191 5.62 -17.24 -6.56
C GLN A 191 4.59 -17.03 -7.67
N ILE A 192 4.52 -15.82 -8.25
CA ILE A 192 3.54 -15.52 -9.30
C ILE A 192 4.06 -15.79 -10.73
N GLY A 193 5.34 -16.18 -10.87
CA GLY A 193 5.95 -16.48 -12.17
C GLY A 193 6.09 -15.27 -13.09
N HIS A 194 6.14 -14.05 -12.56
CA HIS A 194 6.25 -12.81 -13.33
C HIS A 194 7.11 -11.78 -12.60
N THR A 195 7.81 -10.92 -13.36
CA THR A 195 8.53 -9.78 -12.75
C THR A 195 7.56 -8.79 -12.12
N VAL A 196 7.97 -8.16 -11.02
CA VAL A 196 7.16 -7.17 -10.31
C VAL A 196 7.91 -5.87 -10.11
N VAL A 197 7.16 -4.82 -9.83
CA VAL A 197 7.65 -3.51 -9.40
C VAL A 197 7.20 -3.29 -7.95
N LYS A 198 8.15 -3.17 -7.02
CA LYS A 198 7.84 -2.86 -5.62
C LYS A 198 7.52 -1.39 -5.48
N ALA A 199 6.30 -1.09 -5.03
CA ALA A 199 5.84 0.27 -4.75
C ALA A 199 4.72 0.27 -3.68
N PHE A 200 4.44 1.40 -3.06
CA PHE A 200 3.40 1.62 -2.03
C PHE A 200 3.58 0.83 -0.71
N ASN A 201 4.56 -0.02 -0.59
CA ASN A 201 4.74 -0.89 0.57
C ASN A 201 5.03 -0.14 1.88
N GLY A 202 5.70 1.02 1.81
CA GLY A 202 6.03 1.88 2.96
C GLY A 202 5.03 3.01 3.22
N THR A 203 3.94 3.11 2.45
CA THR A 203 2.95 4.18 2.55
C THR A 203 1.83 3.79 3.51
N TYR A 204 1.43 4.70 4.40
CA TYR A 204 0.23 4.50 5.18
C TYR A 204 -1.01 4.53 4.28
N ALA A 205 -1.93 3.60 4.52
CA ALA A 205 -3.10 3.48 3.67
C ALA A 205 -3.90 4.79 3.55
N GLN A 206 -4.06 5.52 4.65
CA GLN A 206 -4.81 6.77 4.66
C GLN A 206 -4.08 7.88 3.88
N ASP A 207 -2.74 7.90 3.88
CA ASP A 207 -1.96 8.90 3.15
C ASP A 207 -2.15 8.81 1.62
N ILE A 208 -2.48 7.62 1.10
CA ILE A 208 -2.86 7.45 -0.31
C ILE A 208 -4.03 8.38 -0.68
N LEU A 209 -4.95 8.61 0.24
CA LEU A 209 -6.09 9.52 0.03
C LEU A 209 -5.77 10.98 0.39
N ASP A 210 -5.11 11.21 1.52
CA ASP A 210 -5.00 12.53 2.14
C ASP A 210 -3.78 13.34 1.68
N ARG A 211 -2.70 12.64 1.24
CA ARG A 211 -1.41 13.26 0.94
C ARG A 211 -1.14 13.50 -0.55
N ALA A 212 -2.09 13.21 -1.42
CA ALA A 212 -1.95 13.52 -2.83
C ALA A 212 -1.84 15.03 -3.07
N ARG A 213 -0.86 15.46 -3.88
CA ARG A 213 -0.63 16.86 -4.23
C ARG A 213 -0.38 17.03 -5.72
N PRO A 214 -0.69 18.20 -6.28
CA PRO A 214 -0.33 18.50 -7.67
C PRO A 214 1.17 18.39 -7.93
N ALA A 215 1.56 18.12 -9.17
CA ALA A 215 2.96 18.13 -9.57
C ALA A 215 3.64 19.47 -9.23
N GLY A 216 4.84 19.40 -8.64
CA GLY A 216 5.62 20.56 -8.23
C GLY A 216 5.19 21.20 -6.89
N ALA A 217 4.22 20.65 -6.17
CA ALA A 217 3.88 21.12 -4.84
C ALA A 217 5.05 20.84 -3.86
N PRO A 218 5.42 21.80 -2.98
CA PRO A 218 6.60 21.68 -2.13
C PRO A 218 6.46 20.62 -1.03
N ASP A 219 5.23 20.24 -0.67
CA ASP A 219 4.90 19.22 0.33
C ASP A 219 4.48 17.88 -0.31
N ARG A 220 4.82 17.69 -1.59
CA ARG A 220 4.49 16.48 -2.33
C ARG A 220 5.34 15.32 -1.82
N MET A 221 4.67 14.27 -1.36
CA MET A 221 5.30 13.07 -0.83
C MET A 221 5.91 12.23 -1.95
N ALA A 222 7.09 11.66 -1.72
CA ALA A 222 7.77 10.77 -2.68
C ALA A 222 7.69 9.31 -2.25
N LEU A 223 7.51 8.43 -3.22
CA LEU A 223 7.46 6.98 -3.02
C LEU A 223 8.65 6.30 -3.70
N PRO A 224 9.36 5.37 -3.03
CA PRO A 224 10.40 4.57 -3.67
C PRO A 224 9.78 3.53 -4.59
N VAL A 225 10.41 3.30 -5.74
CA VAL A 225 9.99 2.34 -6.76
C VAL A 225 11.18 1.49 -7.19
N ALA A 226 11.13 0.18 -6.99
CA ALA A 226 12.17 -0.77 -7.40
C ALA A 226 11.63 -1.81 -8.38
N GLY A 227 12.41 -2.17 -9.38
CA GLY A 227 12.02 -3.18 -10.37
C GLY A 227 13.04 -3.32 -11.48
N ASP A 228 13.10 -4.49 -12.11
CA ASP A 228 14.09 -4.82 -13.13
C ASP A 228 13.65 -4.41 -14.54
N ASP A 229 12.35 -4.51 -14.83
CA ASP A 229 11.78 -4.09 -16.11
C ASP A 229 11.63 -2.57 -16.13
N ALA A 230 12.45 -1.91 -16.93
CA ALA A 230 12.48 -0.46 -17.02
C ALA A 230 11.16 0.13 -17.56
N ALA A 231 10.48 -0.57 -18.48
CA ALA A 231 9.23 -0.09 -19.06
C ALA A 231 8.07 -0.23 -18.05
N ALA A 232 7.99 -1.37 -17.36
CA ALA A 232 7.03 -1.58 -16.28
C ALA A 232 7.26 -0.59 -15.13
N LYS A 233 8.51 -0.40 -14.70
CA LYS A 233 8.88 0.57 -13.66
C LYS A 233 8.49 1.99 -14.04
N GLN A 234 8.74 2.42 -15.29
CA GLN A 234 8.36 3.75 -15.74
C GLN A 234 6.84 3.93 -15.75
N ARG A 235 6.09 2.94 -16.24
CA ARG A 235 4.61 2.98 -16.24
C ARG A 235 4.06 3.11 -14.82
N VAL A 236 4.64 2.40 -13.85
CA VAL A 236 4.25 2.52 -12.43
C VAL A 236 4.58 3.90 -11.88
N ARG A 237 5.74 4.47 -12.21
CA ARG A 237 6.13 5.82 -11.78
C ARG A 237 5.20 6.89 -12.37
N ASP A 238 4.81 6.74 -13.63
CA ASP A 238 3.87 7.66 -14.29
C ASP A 238 2.49 7.61 -13.62
N LEU A 239 1.99 6.41 -13.28
CA LEU A 239 0.74 6.25 -12.52
C LEU A 239 0.82 6.87 -11.13
N ILE A 240 1.95 6.71 -10.43
CA ILE A 240 2.16 7.30 -9.10
C ILE A 240 2.19 8.83 -9.19
N ASP A 241 2.84 9.40 -10.22
CA ASP A 241 2.84 10.85 -10.45
C ASP A 241 1.43 11.38 -10.73
N GLU A 242 0.66 10.67 -11.55
CA GLU A 242 -0.72 11.03 -11.89
C GLU A 242 -1.61 11.11 -10.64
N ILE A 243 -1.49 10.16 -9.73
CA ILE A 243 -2.30 10.14 -8.50
C ILE A 243 -1.77 11.05 -7.39
N GLY A 244 -0.73 11.84 -7.64
CA GLY A 244 -0.33 12.94 -6.78
C GLY A 244 0.89 12.72 -5.90
N PHE A 245 1.80 11.81 -6.26
CA PHE A 245 3.03 11.51 -5.53
C PHE A 245 4.25 11.60 -6.45
N ASP A 246 5.38 12.04 -5.91
CA ASP A 246 6.67 11.92 -6.58
C ASP A 246 7.22 10.50 -6.46
N THR A 247 8.22 10.16 -7.26
CA THR A 247 8.86 8.84 -7.19
C THR A 247 10.38 8.96 -7.15
N VAL A 248 11.01 8.10 -6.34
CA VAL A 248 12.46 7.89 -6.33
C VAL A 248 12.74 6.50 -6.92
N ASP A 249 13.64 6.42 -7.90
CA ASP A 249 14.11 5.13 -8.41
C ASP A 249 14.98 4.45 -7.33
N ALA A 250 14.49 3.36 -6.78
CA ALA A 250 15.16 2.60 -5.73
C ALA A 250 16.00 1.42 -6.28
N GLY A 251 16.25 1.40 -7.60
CA GLY A 251 17.08 0.38 -8.24
C GLY A 251 16.31 -0.82 -8.79
N GLY A 252 16.99 -1.95 -8.87
CA GLY A 252 16.42 -3.23 -9.30
C GLY A 252 15.59 -3.88 -8.19
N LEU A 253 14.99 -5.03 -8.52
CA LEU A 253 14.16 -5.75 -7.56
C LEU A 253 15.00 -6.31 -6.39
N ASP A 254 16.28 -6.63 -6.64
CA ASP A 254 17.20 -7.06 -5.60
C ASP A 254 17.68 -5.91 -4.69
N ASP A 255 17.52 -4.65 -5.11
CA ASP A 255 17.73 -3.46 -4.27
C ASP A 255 16.52 -3.12 -3.40
N SER A 256 15.36 -3.76 -3.63
CA SER A 256 14.11 -3.44 -2.95
C SER A 256 14.13 -3.66 -1.44
N TRP A 257 15.16 -4.35 -0.90
CA TRP A 257 15.37 -4.46 0.54
C TRP A 257 15.53 -3.09 1.22
N ARG A 258 15.98 -2.07 0.50
CA ARG A 258 16.16 -0.71 1.04
C ARG A 258 14.86 -0.05 1.47
N GLN A 259 13.72 -0.55 0.98
CA GLN A 259 12.37 -0.04 1.31
C GLN A 259 11.51 -1.03 2.11
N GLN A 260 12.10 -2.10 2.64
CA GLN A 260 11.41 -3.11 3.45
C GLN A 260 11.12 -2.61 4.88
N PRO A 261 10.22 -3.26 5.63
CA PRO A 261 9.98 -2.95 7.03
C PRO A 261 11.26 -2.87 7.86
N GLY A 262 11.35 -1.85 8.71
CA GLY A 262 12.52 -1.60 9.56
C GLY A 262 13.65 -0.79 8.92
N THR A 263 13.54 -0.39 7.65
CA THR A 263 14.50 0.53 7.02
C THR A 263 14.09 1.99 7.21
N PRO A 264 15.04 2.95 7.08
CA PRO A 264 14.75 4.38 7.30
C PRO A 264 13.66 4.96 6.40
N VAL A 265 13.47 4.42 5.19
CA VAL A 265 12.45 4.91 4.26
C VAL A 265 11.06 4.33 4.54
N TYR A 266 10.98 3.23 5.31
CA TYR A 266 9.71 2.58 5.60
C TYR A 266 8.83 3.45 6.51
N GLY A 267 7.66 3.86 6.01
CA GLY A 267 6.76 4.78 6.73
C GLY A 267 7.17 6.25 6.67
N LEU A 268 8.22 6.60 5.89
CA LEU A 268 8.63 7.99 5.70
C LEU A 268 7.64 8.73 4.79
N GLN A 269 7.15 9.89 5.28
CA GLN A 269 6.11 10.68 4.59
C GLN A 269 6.68 12.02 4.12
N GLU A 270 7.81 11.98 3.43
CA GLU A 270 8.59 13.15 3.04
C GLU A 270 8.77 13.23 1.52
N GLY A 271 9.37 14.33 1.03
CA GLY A 271 9.65 14.55 -0.37
C GLY A 271 10.91 13.84 -0.88
N LEU A 272 11.27 14.13 -2.14
CA LEU A 272 12.33 13.46 -2.91
C LEU A 272 13.67 13.36 -2.17
N ASP A 273 14.16 14.47 -1.60
CA ASP A 273 15.50 14.53 -0.98
C ASP A 273 15.59 13.61 0.25
N ALA A 274 14.55 13.64 1.10
CA ALA A 274 14.50 12.84 2.32
C ALA A 274 14.38 11.34 1.99
N VAL A 275 13.54 10.97 1.01
CA VAL A 275 13.39 9.57 0.57
C VAL A 275 14.68 9.07 -0.08
N THR A 276 15.33 9.87 -0.93
CA THR A 276 16.63 9.53 -1.54
C THR A 276 17.70 9.28 -0.49
N LYS A 277 17.79 10.16 0.51
CA LYS A 277 18.72 10.02 1.62
C LYS A 277 18.44 8.75 2.43
N ALA A 278 17.18 8.52 2.80
CA ALA A 278 16.77 7.36 3.59
C ALA A 278 17.05 6.03 2.88
N LEU A 279 16.88 5.96 1.54
CA LEU A 279 17.26 4.80 0.74
C LEU A 279 18.79 4.56 0.76
N ALA A 280 19.58 5.64 0.69
CA ALA A 280 21.05 5.54 0.74
C ALA A 280 21.57 5.11 2.12
N GLU A 281 20.85 5.48 3.19
CA GLU A 281 21.19 5.16 4.59
C GLU A 281 20.64 3.81 5.06
N ALA A 282 19.88 3.09 4.23
CA ALA A 282 19.32 1.80 4.59
C ALA A 282 20.42 0.79 4.91
N PRO A 283 20.42 0.15 6.09
CA PRO A 283 21.36 -0.90 6.42
C PRO A 283 21.02 -2.19 5.65
N PRO A 284 22.00 -2.95 5.16
CA PRO A 284 21.74 -4.19 4.42
C PRO A 284 21.14 -5.29 5.29
N GLU A 285 21.32 -5.18 6.59
CA GLU A 285 20.85 -6.18 7.56
C GLU A 285 19.39 -5.92 7.96
N ARG A 286 18.55 -6.94 7.82
CA ARG A 286 17.17 -6.89 8.33
C ARG A 286 17.18 -6.78 9.86
N PRO A 287 16.46 -5.81 10.47
CA PRO A 287 16.37 -5.69 11.92
C PRO A 287 15.77 -6.95 12.56
N ALA A 288 16.20 -7.27 13.80
CA ALA A 288 15.79 -8.47 14.52
C ALA A 288 14.26 -8.63 14.65
N ASP A 289 13.55 -7.51 14.86
CA ASP A 289 12.08 -7.49 14.98
C ASP A 289 11.35 -7.90 13.68
N PHE A 290 12.07 -7.96 12.56
CA PHE A 290 11.56 -8.35 11.25
C PHE A 290 12.20 -9.64 10.70
N ARG A 291 12.88 -10.41 11.55
CA ARG A 291 13.40 -11.75 11.23
C ARG A 291 12.44 -12.82 11.73
N GLY A 292 12.38 -13.97 11.00
CA GLY A 292 11.55 -15.13 11.30
C GLY A 292 12.23 -16.20 12.14
#